data_78cb94ff5b9ac973451d817862fa3465
#
_entry.id   78cb94ff5b9ac973451d817862fa3465
#
_cell.length_a   1.000
_cell.length_b   1.000
_cell.length_c   1.000
_cell.angle_alpha   90.00
_cell.angle_beta   90.00
_cell.angle_gamma   90.00
#
_symmetry.space_group_name_H-M   'P 1'
#
loop_
_entity.id
_entity.type
_entity.pdbx_description
1 polymer ?
#
loop_
_entity_poly.entity_id
_entity_poly.type
_entity_poly.pdbx_seq_one_letter_code
_entity_poly.pdbx_strand_id
1 'polypeptide(L)'
;MAKLAQSKGFTLVEILIVVGIISLLAAIAIPNLIAMKRAANEAAAKGNIRSLANAAETASVSLGHYPVTVFELQSFINSAPNYCADASGSQTQIQGYNYSCTADITGYTFVASPVTLGTTGNVTYTASTGGILTPL
;
A
#
# COMPACT_ATOMS: atom_id res chain seq x y z
N MET A 1 41.60 -40.97 31.34
CA MET A 1 41.05 -41.34 30.01
C MET A 1 39.74 -40.56 29.81
N ALA A 2 39.75 -39.53 28.98
CA ALA A 2 38.57 -38.73 28.70
C ALA A 2 37.68 -39.48 27.69
N LYS A 3 36.41 -39.74 28.06
CA LYS A 3 35.41 -40.40 27.24
C LYS A 3 34.93 -39.39 26.21
N LEU A 4 35.34 -39.54 24.95
CA LEU A 4 34.82 -38.73 23.85
C LEU A 4 33.31 -38.95 23.72
N ALA A 5 32.53 -37.92 23.96
CA ALA A 5 31.08 -37.94 23.73
C ALA A 5 30.86 -38.11 22.22
N GLN A 6 30.27 -39.22 21.78
CA GLN A 6 29.85 -39.41 20.40
C GLN A 6 28.72 -38.40 20.09
N SER A 7 29.01 -37.42 19.27
CA SER A 7 27.98 -36.57 18.71
C SER A 7 27.11 -37.38 17.73
N LYS A 8 25.85 -37.60 18.08
CA LYS A 8 24.87 -38.20 17.17
C LYS A 8 24.57 -37.19 16.06
N GLY A 9 24.95 -37.49 14.83
CA GLY A 9 24.59 -36.72 13.66
C GLY A 9 23.10 -36.95 13.27
N PHE A 10 22.50 -35.97 12.60
CA PHE A 10 21.15 -36.11 12.04
C PHE A 10 21.15 -37.15 10.90
N THR A 11 20.05 -37.87 10.80
CA THR A 11 19.84 -38.81 9.69
C THR A 11 19.24 -38.05 8.47
N LEU A 12 19.53 -38.53 7.27
CA LEU A 12 18.98 -37.99 6.03
C LEU A 12 17.44 -38.03 6.01
N VAL A 13 16.87 -39.10 6.61
CA VAL A 13 15.41 -39.30 6.71
C VAL A 13 14.77 -38.25 7.62
N GLU A 14 15.38 -37.87 8.76
CA GLU A 14 14.88 -36.84 9.66
C GLU A 14 14.76 -35.50 8.93
N ILE A 15 15.78 -35.12 8.18
CA ILE A 15 15.75 -33.87 7.41
C ILE A 15 14.71 -33.93 6.30
N LEU A 16 14.56 -35.08 5.61
CA LEU A 16 13.62 -35.27 4.54
C LEU A 16 12.14 -35.12 5.01
N ILE A 17 11.84 -35.68 6.18
CA ILE A 17 10.48 -35.54 6.78
C ILE A 17 10.23 -34.10 7.18
N VAL A 18 11.18 -33.41 7.79
CA VAL A 18 11.03 -32.01 8.21
C VAL A 18 10.78 -31.09 7.00
N VAL A 19 11.59 -31.24 5.93
CA VAL A 19 11.39 -30.47 4.69
C VAL A 19 10.04 -30.79 4.04
N GLY A 20 9.60 -32.05 4.08
CA GLY A 20 8.28 -32.44 3.57
C GLY A 20 7.13 -31.74 4.33
N ILE A 21 7.20 -31.68 5.65
CA ILE A 21 6.18 -31.01 6.49
C ILE A 21 6.20 -29.48 6.24
N ILE A 22 7.39 -28.85 6.20
CA ILE A 22 7.50 -27.42 5.93
C ILE A 22 6.94 -27.08 4.56
N SER A 23 7.22 -27.89 3.54
CA SER A 23 6.70 -27.69 2.18
C SER A 23 5.18 -27.75 2.15
N LEU A 24 4.57 -28.68 2.87
CA LEU A 24 3.10 -28.81 2.96
C LEU A 24 2.48 -27.58 3.66
N LEU A 25 3.07 -27.13 4.77
CA LEU A 25 2.61 -25.94 5.48
C LEU A 25 2.76 -24.66 4.62
N ALA A 26 3.89 -24.52 3.93
CA ALA A 26 4.14 -23.39 3.04
C ALA A 26 3.14 -23.33 1.88
N ALA A 27 2.76 -24.48 1.31
CA ALA A 27 1.79 -24.54 0.23
C ALA A 27 0.41 -23.94 0.60
N ILE A 28 0.01 -24.04 1.87
CA ILE A 28 -1.23 -23.45 2.38
C ILE A 28 -1.03 -22.00 2.83
N ALA A 29 0.12 -21.70 3.44
CA ALA A 29 0.37 -20.39 4.05
C ALA A 29 0.62 -19.29 3.01
N ILE A 30 1.35 -19.57 1.93
CA ILE A 30 1.74 -18.57 0.93
C ILE A 30 0.53 -17.92 0.25
N PRO A 31 -0.47 -18.65 -0.31
CA PRO A 31 -1.62 -18.02 -0.96
C PRO A 31 -2.45 -17.19 0.01
N ASN A 32 -2.60 -17.65 1.26
CA ASN A 32 -3.31 -16.90 2.29
C ASN A 32 -2.59 -15.58 2.64
N LEU A 33 -1.25 -15.61 2.75
CA LEU A 33 -0.45 -14.42 3.02
C LEU A 33 -0.59 -13.37 1.91
N ILE A 34 -0.58 -13.80 0.64
CA ILE A 34 -0.78 -12.90 -0.51
C ILE A 34 -2.17 -12.26 -0.45
N ALA A 35 -3.21 -13.04 -0.14
CA ALA A 35 -4.57 -12.51 -0.01
C ALA A 35 -4.69 -11.48 1.13
N MET A 36 -4.10 -11.75 2.28
CA MET A 36 -4.08 -10.83 3.43
C MET A 36 -3.30 -9.55 3.10
N LYS A 37 -2.12 -9.67 2.46
CA LYS A 37 -1.32 -8.52 2.04
C LYS A 37 -2.08 -7.63 1.07
N ARG A 38 -2.78 -8.22 0.10
CA ARG A 38 -3.63 -7.50 -0.83
C ARG A 38 -4.74 -6.73 -0.12
N ALA A 39 -5.48 -7.37 0.78
CA ALA A 39 -6.53 -6.71 1.55
C ALA A 39 -5.99 -5.55 2.41
N ALA A 40 -4.81 -5.73 3.01
CA ALA A 40 -4.14 -4.67 3.77
C ALA A 40 -3.74 -3.48 2.88
N ASN A 41 -3.19 -3.74 1.69
CA ASN A 41 -2.83 -2.70 0.73
C ASN A 41 -4.08 -1.93 0.25
N GLU A 42 -5.18 -2.62 -0.05
CA GLU A 42 -6.45 -2.02 -0.45
C GLU A 42 -7.01 -1.11 0.65
N ALA A 43 -7.02 -1.58 1.89
CA ALA A 43 -7.47 -0.78 3.03
C ALA A 43 -6.61 0.47 3.25
N ALA A 44 -5.28 0.32 3.13
CA ALA A 44 -4.34 1.42 3.22
C ALA A 44 -4.56 2.44 2.08
N ALA A 45 -4.67 1.97 0.83
CA ALA A 45 -4.90 2.83 -0.33
C ALA A 45 -6.20 3.64 -0.18
N LYS A 46 -7.29 2.99 0.26
CA LYS A 46 -8.56 3.66 0.52
C LYS A 46 -8.44 4.73 1.63
N GLY A 47 -7.71 4.43 2.71
CA GLY A 47 -7.44 5.37 3.79
C GLY A 47 -6.63 6.57 3.31
N ASN A 48 -5.57 6.32 2.53
CA ASN A 48 -4.69 7.35 2.00
C ASN A 48 -5.42 8.31 1.05
N ILE A 49 -6.21 7.78 0.12
CA ILE A 49 -7.03 8.59 -0.81
C ILE A 49 -8.04 9.44 -0.05
N ARG A 50 -8.66 8.90 0.99
CA ARG A 50 -9.58 9.68 1.85
C ARG A 50 -8.86 10.80 2.58
N SER A 51 -7.65 10.53 3.09
CA SER A 51 -6.82 11.54 3.74
C SER A 51 -6.43 12.67 2.79
N LEU A 52 -6.04 12.34 1.55
CA LEU A 52 -5.75 13.33 0.50
C LEU A 52 -6.99 14.18 0.17
N ALA A 53 -8.15 13.56 0.01
CA ALA A 53 -9.39 14.27 -0.25
C ALA A 53 -9.75 15.25 0.89
N ASN A 54 -9.68 14.78 2.14
CA ASN A 54 -9.95 15.62 3.30
C ASN A 54 -8.98 16.81 3.39
N ALA A 55 -7.70 16.59 3.07
CA ALA A 55 -6.71 17.67 3.04
C ALA A 55 -7.02 18.70 1.95
N ALA A 56 -7.41 18.27 0.76
CA ALA A 56 -7.78 19.16 -0.34
C ALA A 56 -9.04 19.98 0.00
N GLU A 57 -10.06 19.37 0.59
CA GLU A 57 -11.25 20.08 1.06
C GLU A 57 -10.93 21.10 2.16
N THR A 58 -10.08 20.73 3.12
CA THR A 58 -9.64 21.63 4.17
C THR A 58 -8.84 22.80 3.62
N ALA A 59 -7.96 22.52 2.65
CA ALA A 59 -7.18 23.53 1.96
C ALA A 59 -8.10 24.51 1.21
N SER A 60 -9.12 24.02 0.54
CA SER A 60 -10.06 24.86 -0.22
C SER A 60 -10.80 25.86 0.68
N VAL A 61 -11.15 25.45 1.90
CA VAL A 61 -11.77 26.34 2.90
C VAL A 61 -10.79 27.39 3.39
N SER A 62 -9.52 27.02 3.59
CA SER A 62 -8.49 27.90 4.17
C SER A 62 -7.90 28.88 3.15
N LEU A 63 -7.70 28.44 1.92
CA LEU A 63 -7.05 29.19 0.83
C LEU A 63 -8.08 29.91 -0.07
N GLY A 64 -9.34 29.50 -0.05
CA GLY A 64 -10.38 29.98 -0.96
C GLY A 64 -10.32 29.33 -2.37
N HIS A 65 -9.43 28.37 -2.58
CA HIS A 65 -9.29 27.56 -3.79
C HIS A 65 -8.71 26.19 -3.46
N TYR A 66 -8.86 25.22 -4.35
CA TYR A 66 -8.19 23.92 -4.18
C TYR A 66 -6.68 24.04 -4.38
N PRO A 67 -5.87 23.20 -3.68
CA PRO A 67 -4.42 23.27 -3.74
C PRO A 67 -3.91 22.87 -5.13
N VAL A 68 -3.16 23.74 -5.77
CA VAL A 68 -2.59 23.52 -7.12
C VAL A 68 -1.18 22.94 -7.08
N THR A 69 -0.55 22.97 -5.91
CA THR A 69 0.80 22.42 -5.70
C THR A 69 0.81 21.37 -4.63
N VAL A 70 1.76 20.44 -4.73
CA VAL A 70 2.01 19.42 -3.71
C VAL A 70 2.36 20.06 -2.36
N PHE A 71 3.08 21.18 -2.38
CA PHE A 71 3.47 21.90 -1.18
C PHE A 71 2.26 22.48 -0.43
N GLU A 72 1.29 23.06 -1.16
CA GLU A 72 0.04 23.53 -0.56
C GLU A 72 -0.73 22.36 0.07
N LEU A 73 -0.89 21.26 -0.67
CA LEU A 73 -1.58 20.07 -0.18
C LEU A 73 -0.89 19.46 1.05
N GLN A 74 0.44 19.38 1.05
CA GLN A 74 1.21 18.82 2.17
C GLN A 74 1.07 19.59 3.47
N SER A 75 0.86 20.91 3.41
CA SER A 75 0.66 21.73 4.62
C SER A 75 -0.60 21.35 5.40
N PHE A 76 -1.55 20.69 4.75
CA PHE A 76 -2.81 20.20 5.34
C PHE A 76 -2.81 18.70 5.65
N ILE A 77 -1.75 17.97 5.26
CA ILE A 77 -1.60 16.54 5.55
C ILE A 77 -0.59 16.36 6.69
N ASN A 78 -1.09 16.12 7.91
CA ASN A 78 -0.24 15.80 9.05
C ASN A 78 0.35 14.38 8.88
N SER A 79 1.67 14.26 8.69
CA SER A 79 2.45 13.01 8.75
C SER A 79 2.26 11.99 7.63
N ALA A 80 1.78 12.33 6.46
CA ALA A 80 1.69 11.38 5.37
C ALA A 80 2.95 11.39 4.48
N PRO A 81 3.35 10.23 3.92
CA PRO A 81 4.32 10.21 2.85
C PRO A 81 3.82 11.04 1.67
N ASN A 82 4.73 11.57 0.88
CA ASN A 82 4.36 12.35 -0.30
C ASN A 82 3.68 11.45 -1.34
N TYR A 83 2.35 11.39 -1.31
CA TYR A 83 1.56 10.62 -2.27
C TYR A 83 1.54 11.23 -3.66
N CYS A 84 1.73 12.55 -3.72
CA CYS A 84 1.76 13.31 -4.95
C CYS A 84 3.18 13.83 -5.14
N ALA A 85 4.01 13.14 -5.91
CA ALA A 85 5.42 13.50 -6.08
C ALA A 85 5.60 14.86 -6.77
N ASP A 86 4.70 15.23 -7.65
CA ASP A 86 4.59 16.57 -8.23
C ASP A 86 3.15 16.81 -8.74
N ALA A 87 2.83 18.07 -9.01
CA ALA A 87 1.54 18.45 -9.59
C ALA A 87 1.39 18.03 -11.07
N SER A 88 2.45 17.49 -11.68
CA SER A 88 2.50 17.11 -13.09
C SER A 88 1.99 15.69 -13.37
N GLY A 89 1.43 15.00 -12.36
CA GLY A 89 0.86 13.66 -12.53
C GLY A 89 1.89 12.52 -12.39
N SER A 90 3.06 12.80 -11.86
CA SER A 90 4.05 11.76 -11.53
C SER A 90 3.47 10.78 -10.51
N GLN A 91 3.66 9.49 -10.75
CA GLN A 91 3.12 8.45 -9.89
C GLN A 91 4.09 8.13 -8.74
N THR A 92 3.60 8.18 -7.52
CA THR A 92 4.33 7.72 -6.34
C THR A 92 3.85 6.33 -5.94
N GLN A 93 4.78 5.38 -5.82
CA GLN A 93 4.45 4.02 -5.43
C GLN A 93 4.55 3.84 -3.92
N ILE A 94 3.44 3.57 -3.24
CA ILE A 94 3.38 3.35 -1.80
C ILE A 94 2.48 2.14 -1.51
N GLN A 95 2.99 1.20 -0.70
CA GLN A 95 2.24 0.02 -0.22
C GLN A 95 1.55 -0.78 -1.34
N GLY A 96 2.24 -0.94 -2.49
CA GLY A 96 1.72 -1.70 -3.62
C GLY A 96 0.68 -0.98 -4.48
N TYR A 97 0.51 0.34 -4.27
CA TYR A 97 -0.35 1.21 -5.07
C TYR A 97 0.44 2.36 -5.69
N ASN A 98 0.07 2.73 -6.89
CA ASN A 98 0.53 3.93 -7.57
C ASN A 98 -0.47 5.06 -7.32
N TYR A 99 0.03 6.19 -6.83
CA TYR A 99 -0.78 7.38 -6.58
C TYR A 99 -0.53 8.41 -7.67
N SER A 100 -1.61 8.94 -8.24
CA SER A 100 -1.61 10.03 -9.20
C SER A 100 -2.51 11.15 -8.67
N CYS A 101 -2.00 12.36 -8.70
CA CYS A 101 -2.70 13.53 -8.19
C CYS A 101 -2.81 14.57 -9.31
N THR A 102 -4.01 15.01 -9.58
CA THR A 102 -4.29 16.13 -10.48
C THR A 102 -5.16 17.11 -9.73
N ALA A 103 -4.76 18.38 -9.67
CA ALA A 103 -5.55 19.42 -9.02
C ALA A 103 -5.34 20.76 -9.73
N ASP A 104 -6.39 21.55 -9.73
CA ASP A 104 -6.40 22.93 -10.17
C ASP A 104 -7.22 23.79 -9.19
N ILE A 105 -7.31 25.09 -9.42
CA ILE A 105 -8.04 26.01 -8.54
C ILE A 105 -9.54 25.68 -8.39
N THR A 106 -10.10 24.87 -9.29
CA THR A 106 -11.54 24.53 -9.34
C THR A 106 -11.84 23.16 -8.78
N GLY A 107 -10.84 22.29 -8.65
CA GLY A 107 -11.06 20.93 -8.15
C GLY A 107 -9.82 20.05 -8.17
N TYR A 108 -10.03 18.79 -7.78
CA TYR A 108 -8.98 17.78 -7.75
C TYR A 108 -9.49 16.40 -8.17
N THR A 109 -8.55 15.58 -8.62
CA THR A 109 -8.75 14.13 -8.80
C THR A 109 -7.50 13.40 -8.33
N PHE A 110 -7.67 12.56 -7.32
CA PHE A 110 -6.64 11.68 -6.79
C PHE A 110 -6.99 10.24 -7.11
N VAL A 111 -6.03 9.50 -7.64
CA VAL A 111 -6.21 8.10 -8.04
C VAL A 111 -5.17 7.23 -7.37
N ALA A 112 -5.59 6.12 -6.76
CA ALA A 112 -4.72 5.05 -6.30
C ALA A 112 -5.04 3.79 -7.07
N SER A 113 -4.12 3.33 -7.90
CA SER A 113 -4.25 2.11 -8.70
C SER A 113 -3.24 1.04 -8.25
N PRO A 114 -3.61 -0.24 -8.22
CA PRO A 114 -2.67 -1.29 -7.82
C PRO A 114 -1.52 -1.38 -8.83
N VAL A 115 -0.29 -1.55 -8.32
CA VAL A 115 0.91 -1.74 -9.15
C VAL A 115 0.80 -3.00 -9.99
N THR A 116 0.29 -4.08 -9.40
CA THR A 116 0.05 -5.35 -10.08
C THR A 116 -1.32 -5.86 -9.69
N LEU A 117 -2.24 -5.81 -10.66
CA LEU A 117 -3.61 -6.30 -10.46
C LEU A 117 -3.59 -7.78 -10.03
N GLY A 118 -4.40 -8.12 -9.06
CA GLY A 118 -4.48 -9.48 -8.51
C GLY A 118 -3.42 -9.81 -7.45
N THR A 119 -2.31 -9.09 -7.40
CA THR A 119 -1.22 -9.33 -6.44
C THR A 119 -1.14 -8.25 -5.37
N THR A 120 -1.08 -6.98 -5.74
CA THR A 120 -0.98 -5.87 -4.80
C THR A 120 -2.33 -5.29 -4.43
N GLY A 121 -3.34 -5.43 -5.29
CA GLY A 121 -4.73 -5.03 -5.10
C GLY A 121 -5.58 -5.40 -6.30
N ASN A 122 -6.91 -5.27 -6.16
CA ASN A 122 -7.89 -5.48 -7.25
C ASN A 122 -8.69 -4.21 -7.53
N VAL A 123 -8.67 -3.26 -6.61
CA VAL A 123 -9.56 -2.10 -6.65
C VAL A 123 -8.74 -0.84 -6.86
N THR A 124 -9.16 -0.01 -7.81
CA THR A 124 -8.66 1.37 -7.96
C THR A 124 -9.58 2.31 -7.19
N TYR A 125 -8.99 3.17 -6.39
CA TYR A 125 -9.70 4.17 -5.61
C TYR A 125 -9.50 5.53 -6.24
N THR A 126 -10.59 6.29 -6.39
CA THR A 126 -10.55 7.66 -6.90
C THR A 126 -11.26 8.57 -5.91
N ALA A 127 -10.65 9.71 -5.61
CA ALA A 127 -11.29 10.80 -4.92
C ALA A 127 -11.35 12.01 -5.84
N SER A 128 -12.49 12.67 -5.87
CA SER A 128 -12.71 13.89 -6.64
C SER A 128 -13.31 15.00 -5.78
N THR A 129 -13.34 16.19 -6.33
CA THR A 129 -13.90 17.40 -5.73
C THR A 129 -15.23 17.13 -5.02
N GLY A 130 -15.37 17.67 -3.80
CA GLY A 130 -16.51 17.38 -2.93
C GLY A 130 -16.34 16.13 -2.07
N GLY A 131 -15.12 15.57 -1.99
CA GLY A 131 -14.84 14.39 -1.15
C GLY A 131 -15.46 13.09 -1.66
N ILE A 132 -15.86 13.04 -2.95
CA ILE A 132 -16.48 11.86 -3.56
C ILE A 132 -15.45 10.77 -3.74
N LEU A 133 -15.65 9.64 -3.06
CA LEU A 133 -14.83 8.43 -3.15
C LEU A 133 -15.54 7.38 -3.98
N THR A 134 -14.88 6.93 -5.04
CA THR A 134 -15.40 5.82 -5.86
C THR A 134 -14.36 4.70 -5.93
N PRO A 135 -14.76 3.44 -5.66
CA PRO A 135 -14.03 2.29 -6.13
C PRO A 135 -14.33 2.10 -7.63
N LEU A 136 -13.30 1.91 -8.45
CA LEU A 136 -13.42 1.51 -9.84
C LEU A 136 -13.18 0.01 -9.98
#